data_13f691c84cf1575f5a41e0959ff48ed2
#
_entry.id   13f691c84cf1575f5a41e0959ff48ed2
#
_cell.length_a   1.000
_cell.length_b   1.000
_cell.length_c   1.000
_cell.angle_alpha   90.00
_cell.angle_beta   90.00
_cell.angle_gamma   90.00
#
_symmetry.space_group_name_H-M   'P 1'
#
loop_
_entity.id
_entity.type
_entity.pdbx_description
1 polymer ?
#
loop_
_entity_poly.entity_id
_entity_poly.type
_entity_poly.pdbx_seq_one_letter_code
_entity_poly.pdbx_strand_id
1 'polypeptide(L)'
;MDQAGRLHISAGRTVADELARDDVRKRVEAAMGGYKVVARRFFSDSGVEIDVEVPLSALTASLFAPPAADTVIAINGAGAKKYTGLVVDARGLGVQPVLAPRLLDDSGKALYGAAALASERRAATAVAAWFQSLDAAKKASLVGDKPLVVKAKGSKGSDLVLASEDAKALVEANTRFLAEGRVVIVTQ
;
A
#
# COMPACT_ATOMS: atom_id res chain seq x y z
N MET A 1 -1.31 21.12 8.61
CA MET A 1 -0.35 20.34 7.81
C MET A 1 0.55 19.42 8.64
N ASP A 2 0.62 19.60 9.96
CA ASP A 2 1.60 18.90 10.81
C ASP A 2 1.35 17.39 11.02
N GLN A 3 0.10 16.93 10.99
CA GLN A 3 -0.21 15.52 11.23
C GLN A 3 0.09 14.62 10.02
N ALA A 4 -0.15 15.10 8.79
CA ALA A 4 0.11 14.32 7.59
C ALA A 4 1.62 14.07 7.37
N GLY A 5 2.47 15.02 7.77
CA GLY A 5 3.92 14.87 7.69
C GLY A 5 4.48 13.74 8.56
N ARG A 6 3.77 13.36 9.64
CA ARG A 6 4.18 12.30 10.57
C ARG A 6 3.78 10.90 10.12
N LEU A 7 3.00 10.76 9.06
CA LEU A 7 2.65 9.44 8.53
C LEU A 7 3.90 8.71 8.04
N HIS A 8 4.04 7.47 8.48
CA HIS A 8 5.14 6.61 8.05
C HIS A 8 4.85 6.02 6.67
N ILE A 9 5.77 6.26 5.74
CA ILE A 9 5.75 5.61 4.43
C ILE A 9 6.37 4.21 4.53
N SER A 10 7.48 4.14 5.24
CA SER A 10 8.20 2.91 5.57
C SER A 10 8.96 3.12 6.89
N ALA A 11 9.63 2.08 7.41
CA ALA A 11 10.46 2.23 8.61
C ALA A 11 11.49 3.34 8.43
N GLY A 12 11.48 4.30 9.37
CA GLY A 12 12.42 5.41 9.39
C GLY A 12 12.22 6.47 8.30
N ARG A 13 11.13 6.41 7.53
CA ARG A 13 10.79 7.42 6.52
C ARG A 13 9.35 7.88 6.68
N THR A 14 9.19 9.18 6.81
CA THR A 14 7.89 9.84 6.91
C THR A 14 7.53 10.56 5.61
N VAL A 15 6.28 11.00 5.51
CA VAL A 15 5.82 11.87 4.42
C VAL A 15 6.63 13.16 4.37
N ALA A 16 7.01 13.73 5.53
CA ALA A 16 7.82 14.94 5.61
C ALA A 16 9.20 14.74 4.98
N ASP A 17 9.85 13.59 5.24
CA ASP A 17 11.16 13.27 4.66
C ASP A 17 11.09 13.17 3.12
N GLU A 18 10.03 12.58 2.59
CA GLU A 18 9.85 12.51 1.13
C GLU A 18 9.54 13.86 0.51
N LEU A 19 8.74 14.70 1.16
CA LEU A 19 8.41 16.05 0.67
C LEU A 19 9.62 17.00 0.70
N ALA A 20 10.68 16.69 1.44
CA ALA A 20 11.94 17.41 1.38
C ALA A 20 12.65 17.28 0.03
N ARG A 21 12.28 16.26 -0.77
CA ARG A 21 12.79 16.05 -2.13
C ARG A 21 11.96 16.85 -3.13
N ASP A 22 12.62 17.68 -3.93
CA ASP A 22 11.94 18.58 -4.90
C ASP A 22 11.11 17.82 -5.95
N ASP A 23 11.61 16.67 -6.43
CA ASP A 23 10.91 15.83 -7.40
C ASP A 23 9.62 15.24 -6.83
N VAL A 24 9.64 14.83 -5.56
CA VAL A 24 8.48 14.31 -4.85
C VAL A 24 7.48 15.42 -4.58
N ARG A 25 7.96 16.56 -4.08
CA ARG A 25 7.12 17.71 -3.78
C ARG A 25 6.33 18.17 -5.01
N LYS A 26 6.98 18.31 -6.17
CA LYS A 26 6.32 18.68 -7.43
C LYS A 26 5.24 17.67 -7.85
N ARG A 27 5.47 16.37 -7.67
CA ARG A 27 4.47 15.34 -7.97
C ARG A 27 3.26 15.43 -7.03
N VAL A 28 3.49 15.66 -5.75
CA VAL A 28 2.42 15.84 -4.75
C VAL A 28 1.61 17.10 -5.02
N GLU A 29 2.26 18.22 -5.32
CA GLU A 29 1.60 19.48 -5.70
C GLU A 29 0.72 19.30 -6.95
N ALA A 30 1.22 18.60 -7.96
CA ALA A 30 0.43 18.26 -9.15
C ALA A 30 -0.79 17.37 -8.82
N ALA A 31 -0.61 16.37 -7.95
CA ALA A 31 -1.71 15.50 -7.50
C ALA A 31 -2.75 16.29 -6.68
N MET A 32 -2.31 17.22 -5.85
CA MET A 32 -3.19 18.11 -5.10
C MET A 32 -3.94 19.08 -6.00
N GLY A 33 -3.37 19.51 -7.11
CA GLY A 33 -4.01 20.35 -8.11
C GLY A 33 -5.25 19.72 -8.76
N GLY A 34 -5.38 18.39 -8.69
CA GLY A 34 -6.55 17.62 -9.13
C GLY A 34 -7.68 17.55 -8.10
N TYR A 35 -7.74 18.46 -7.15
CA TYR A 35 -8.79 18.49 -6.13
C TYR A 35 -10.20 18.66 -6.70
N LYS A 36 -11.19 18.07 -6.05
CA LYS A 36 -12.61 18.29 -6.32
C LYS A 36 -13.19 19.26 -5.31
N VAL A 37 -13.84 20.32 -5.79
CA VAL A 37 -14.62 21.21 -4.92
C VAL A 37 -15.92 20.50 -4.55
N VAL A 38 -16.13 20.23 -3.27
CA VAL A 38 -17.33 19.54 -2.74
C VAL A 38 -18.36 20.50 -2.15
N ALA A 39 -17.91 21.64 -1.63
CA ALA A 39 -18.82 22.70 -1.16
C ALA A 39 -18.20 24.09 -1.31
N ARG A 40 -19.06 25.09 -1.45
CA ARG A 40 -18.71 26.51 -1.41
C ARG A 40 -19.70 27.24 -0.51
N ARG A 41 -19.19 28.08 0.38
CA ARG A 41 -19.99 28.93 1.25
C ARG A 41 -19.58 30.38 1.04
N PHE A 42 -20.56 31.25 0.88
CA PHE A 42 -20.37 32.69 0.71
C PHE A 42 -20.90 33.39 1.97
N PHE A 43 -20.14 34.30 2.50
CA PHE A 43 -20.46 35.06 3.70
C PHE A 43 -20.80 36.52 3.36
N SER A 44 -21.57 37.16 4.21
CA SER A 44 -22.01 38.56 4.01
C SER A 44 -20.87 39.57 4.07
N ASP A 45 -19.73 39.22 4.64
CA ASP A 45 -18.50 40.01 4.70
C ASP A 45 -17.61 39.85 3.46
N SER A 46 -18.15 39.28 2.37
CA SER A 46 -17.42 38.91 1.16
C SER A 46 -16.44 37.76 1.32
N GLY A 47 -16.46 37.05 2.46
CA GLY A 47 -15.68 35.84 2.68
C GLY A 47 -16.20 34.67 1.83
N VAL A 48 -15.29 33.83 1.36
CA VAL A 48 -15.60 32.58 0.65
C VAL A 48 -14.86 31.43 1.32
N GLU A 49 -15.60 30.39 1.69
CA GLU A 49 -15.05 29.13 2.17
C GLU A 49 -15.27 28.05 1.13
N ILE A 50 -14.23 27.26 0.85
CA ILE A 50 -14.27 26.18 -0.13
C ILE A 50 -13.81 24.91 0.53
N ASP A 51 -14.65 23.87 0.52
CA ASP A 51 -14.27 22.52 0.90
C ASP A 51 -13.76 21.78 -0.33
N VAL A 52 -12.58 21.20 -0.22
CA VAL A 52 -11.95 20.43 -1.29
C VAL A 52 -11.65 19.02 -0.86
N GLU A 53 -11.75 18.09 -1.78
CA GLU A 53 -11.46 16.67 -1.59
C GLU A 53 -10.34 16.25 -2.54
N VAL A 54 -9.31 15.61 -1.99
CA VAL A 54 -8.21 15.01 -2.75
C VAL A 54 -8.17 13.53 -2.42
N PRO A 55 -8.19 12.61 -3.41
CA PRO A 55 -8.09 11.19 -3.16
C PRO A 55 -6.76 10.84 -2.48
N LEU A 56 -6.80 10.19 -1.31
CA LEU A 56 -5.59 9.82 -0.58
C LEU A 56 -4.69 8.89 -1.42
N SER A 57 -5.28 8.04 -2.25
CA SER A 57 -4.56 7.16 -3.17
C SER A 57 -3.72 7.93 -4.20
N ALA A 58 -4.21 9.07 -4.70
CA ALA A 58 -3.45 9.92 -5.63
C ALA A 58 -2.24 10.54 -4.91
N LEU A 59 -2.41 10.98 -3.66
CA LEU A 59 -1.31 11.50 -2.85
C LEU A 59 -0.28 10.42 -2.55
N THR A 60 -0.71 9.22 -2.13
CA THR A 60 0.22 8.12 -1.85
C THR A 60 0.98 7.70 -3.11
N ALA A 61 0.33 7.61 -4.26
CA ALA A 61 0.99 7.30 -5.52
C ALA A 61 2.05 8.33 -5.91
N SER A 62 1.83 9.62 -5.63
CA SER A 62 2.77 10.70 -5.93
C SER A 62 4.00 10.70 -5.00
N LEU A 63 3.89 10.15 -3.79
CA LEU A 63 4.98 10.03 -2.84
C LEU A 63 6.00 8.95 -3.23
N PHE A 64 5.57 7.95 -4.01
CA PHE A 64 6.45 6.84 -4.39
C PHE A 64 7.12 7.13 -5.73
N ALA A 65 8.44 6.96 -5.78
CA ALA A 65 9.15 6.93 -7.06
C ALA A 65 8.62 5.77 -7.92
N PRO A 66 8.59 5.92 -9.26
CA PRO A 66 8.39 4.77 -10.11
C PRO A 66 9.37 3.67 -9.72
N PRO A 67 8.92 2.41 -9.61
CA PRO A 67 9.81 1.32 -9.23
C PRO A 67 10.97 1.21 -10.21
N ALA A 68 12.18 1.04 -9.70
CA ALA A 68 13.26 0.52 -10.51
C ALA A 68 12.84 -0.87 -11.04
N ALA A 69 13.10 -1.14 -12.30
CA ALA A 69 12.61 -2.34 -13.00
C ALA A 69 13.03 -3.68 -12.35
N ASP A 70 14.02 -3.65 -11.44
CA ASP A 70 14.71 -4.84 -10.96
C ASP A 70 14.19 -5.40 -9.62
N THR A 71 13.11 -4.89 -9.05
CA THR A 71 12.76 -5.20 -7.65
C THR A 71 11.48 -5.99 -7.45
N VAL A 72 10.79 -6.44 -8.48
CA VAL A 72 9.50 -7.13 -8.31
C VAL A 72 9.54 -8.50 -8.95
N ILE A 73 9.08 -9.51 -8.22
CA ILE A 73 8.75 -10.80 -8.80
C ILE A 73 7.76 -10.57 -9.94
N ALA A 74 8.06 -11.12 -11.10
CA ALA A 74 7.16 -11.08 -12.23
C ALA A 74 5.78 -11.61 -11.81
N ILE A 75 4.75 -10.77 -11.96
CA ILE A 75 3.39 -11.18 -11.68
C ILE A 75 3.04 -12.33 -12.61
N ASN A 76 2.89 -13.51 -12.04
CA ASN A 76 2.60 -14.73 -12.78
C ASN A 76 1.09 -14.92 -12.89
N GLY A 77 0.52 -14.58 -14.05
CA GLY A 77 -0.90 -14.84 -14.33
C GLY A 77 -1.23 -16.31 -14.60
N ALA A 78 -0.21 -17.18 -14.76
CA ALA A 78 -0.34 -18.58 -15.16
C ALA A 78 -0.21 -19.58 -13.99
N GLY A 79 -0.06 -19.12 -12.75
CA GLY A 79 0.04 -19.99 -11.57
C GLY A 79 -1.14 -20.95 -11.44
N ALA A 80 -0.87 -22.21 -11.09
CA ALA A 80 -1.88 -23.27 -11.03
C ALA A 80 -2.90 -23.06 -9.91
N LYS A 81 -2.49 -22.46 -8.79
CA LYS A 81 -3.36 -22.20 -7.63
C LYS A 81 -4.04 -20.82 -7.79
N LYS A 82 -5.36 -20.82 -7.93
CA LYS A 82 -6.16 -19.60 -8.08
C LYS A 82 -6.60 -19.09 -6.71
N TYR A 83 -6.01 -17.95 -6.31
CA TYR A 83 -6.45 -17.17 -5.15
C TYR A 83 -7.02 -15.83 -5.61
N THR A 84 -7.84 -15.21 -4.75
CA THR A 84 -8.51 -13.94 -5.03
C THR A 84 -7.84 -12.74 -4.38
N GLY A 85 -6.95 -12.96 -3.44
CA GLY A 85 -6.23 -11.94 -2.69
C GLY A 85 -5.19 -12.56 -1.77
N LEU A 86 -4.48 -11.72 -1.01
CA LEU A 86 -3.48 -12.12 -0.03
C LEU A 86 -3.83 -11.56 1.35
N VAL A 87 -3.76 -12.40 2.35
CA VAL A 87 -3.81 -12.02 3.77
C VAL A 87 -2.49 -12.39 4.41
N VAL A 88 -1.79 -11.41 4.95
CA VAL A 88 -0.52 -11.60 5.66
C VAL A 88 -0.76 -11.46 7.15
N ASP A 89 -0.58 -12.53 7.90
CA ASP A 89 -0.65 -12.52 9.35
C ASP A 89 0.70 -12.07 9.93
N ALA A 90 0.75 -10.84 10.41
CA ALA A 90 1.92 -10.23 11.04
C ALA A 90 1.71 -9.97 12.54
N ARG A 91 0.73 -10.65 13.14
CA ARG A 91 0.43 -10.49 14.57
C ARG A 91 1.62 -10.92 15.43
N GLY A 92 1.83 -10.20 16.52
CA GLY A 92 2.94 -10.44 17.45
C GLY A 92 4.31 -9.93 16.98
N LEU A 93 4.40 -9.31 15.79
CA LEU A 93 5.65 -8.74 15.27
C LEU A 93 5.84 -7.26 15.61
N GLY A 94 4.87 -6.60 16.25
CA GLY A 94 4.95 -5.20 16.62
C GLY A 94 5.05 -4.22 15.44
N VAL A 95 4.65 -4.64 14.25
CA VAL A 95 4.71 -3.82 13.04
C VAL A 95 3.60 -2.78 13.06
N GLN A 96 3.95 -1.52 12.79
CA GLN A 96 2.98 -0.44 12.67
C GLN A 96 2.52 -0.27 11.22
N PRO A 97 1.25 0.12 11.00
CA PRO A 97 0.75 0.44 9.68
C PRO A 97 1.57 1.52 8.98
N VAL A 98 1.93 1.27 7.72
CA VAL A 98 2.66 2.21 6.85
C VAL A 98 1.99 2.28 5.48
N LEU A 99 2.26 3.33 4.72
CA LEU A 99 1.62 3.55 3.41
C LEU A 99 2.16 2.60 2.33
N ALA A 100 3.44 2.23 2.40
CA ALA A 100 4.10 1.38 1.41
C ALA A 100 4.81 0.19 2.07
N PRO A 101 4.07 -0.79 2.62
CA PRO A 101 4.68 -2.01 3.13
C PRO A 101 5.28 -2.83 2.00
N ARG A 102 6.35 -3.58 2.33
CA ARG A 102 6.91 -4.59 1.43
C ARG A 102 6.85 -5.97 2.07
N LEU A 103 6.68 -6.97 1.22
CA LEU A 103 6.86 -8.37 1.58
C LEU A 103 8.18 -8.84 1.00
N LEU A 104 9.01 -9.43 1.81
CA LEU A 104 10.33 -9.96 1.46
C LEU A 104 10.35 -11.46 1.69
N ASP A 105 11.19 -12.16 0.95
CA ASP A 105 11.59 -13.52 1.28
C ASP A 105 12.73 -13.54 2.31
N ASP A 106 13.18 -14.72 2.67
CA ASP A 106 14.28 -14.94 3.61
C ASP A 106 15.60 -14.32 3.18
N SER A 107 15.84 -14.19 1.87
CA SER A 107 17.04 -13.57 1.30
C SER A 107 16.95 -12.04 1.30
N GLY A 108 15.78 -11.48 1.60
CA GLY A 108 15.51 -10.05 1.53
C GLY A 108 15.06 -9.57 0.15
N LYS A 109 14.78 -10.49 -0.78
CA LYS A 109 14.23 -10.15 -2.09
C LYS A 109 12.76 -9.75 -1.94
N ALA A 110 12.39 -8.68 -2.63
CA ALA A 110 11.01 -8.21 -2.60
C ALA A 110 10.07 -9.16 -3.36
N LEU A 111 9.04 -9.63 -2.66
CA LEU A 111 7.94 -10.44 -3.21
C LEU A 111 6.75 -9.55 -3.60
N TYR A 112 6.54 -8.47 -2.85
CA TYR A 112 5.45 -7.53 -3.08
C TYR A 112 5.81 -6.15 -2.52
N GLY A 113 5.17 -5.12 -3.06
CA GLY A 113 5.28 -3.73 -2.64
C GLY A 113 4.60 -2.82 -3.65
N ALA A 114 4.76 -1.50 -3.51
CA ALA A 114 4.14 -0.50 -4.41
C ALA A 114 4.49 -0.74 -5.89
N ALA A 115 5.66 -1.30 -6.17
CA ALA A 115 6.12 -1.65 -7.51
C ALA A 115 5.29 -2.75 -8.20
N ALA A 116 4.65 -3.64 -7.43
CA ALA A 116 3.84 -4.73 -7.96
C ALA A 116 2.46 -4.25 -8.47
N LEU A 117 2.00 -3.07 -8.04
CA LEU A 117 0.72 -2.54 -8.50
C LEU A 117 0.79 -2.17 -9.98
N ALA A 118 -0.24 -2.54 -10.72
CA ALA A 118 -0.42 -2.07 -12.08
C ALA A 118 -0.46 -0.53 -12.13
N SER A 119 0.11 0.06 -13.18
CA SER A 119 0.28 1.52 -13.29
C SER A 119 -1.04 2.29 -13.14
N GLU A 120 -2.10 1.78 -13.76
CA GLU A 120 -3.45 2.33 -13.70
C GLU A 120 -4.10 2.18 -12.31
N ARG A 121 -3.60 1.25 -11.49
CA ARG A 121 -4.11 1.00 -10.13
C ARG A 121 -3.40 1.81 -9.05
N ARG A 122 -2.16 2.24 -9.28
CA ARG A 122 -1.36 2.95 -8.29
C ARG A 122 -2.02 4.21 -7.75
N ALA A 123 -2.74 4.94 -8.59
CA ALA A 123 -3.46 6.15 -8.19
C ALA A 123 -4.82 5.88 -7.54
N ALA A 124 -5.35 4.65 -7.64
CA ALA A 124 -6.68 4.30 -7.18
C ALA A 124 -6.69 3.32 -5.99
N THR A 125 -5.56 2.71 -5.67
CA THR A 125 -5.50 1.59 -4.71
C THR A 125 -4.33 1.76 -3.75
N ALA A 126 -4.55 1.53 -2.46
CA ALA A 126 -3.48 1.43 -1.48
C ALA A 126 -2.60 0.19 -1.75
N VAL A 127 -1.34 0.23 -1.33
CA VAL A 127 -0.43 -0.92 -1.45
C VAL A 127 -0.96 -2.11 -0.66
N ALA A 128 -1.44 -1.89 0.57
CA ALA A 128 -2.15 -2.89 1.37
C ALA A 128 -3.14 -2.20 2.30
N ALA A 129 -4.18 -2.93 2.70
CA ALA A 129 -5.06 -2.53 3.79
C ALA A 129 -4.60 -3.18 5.10
N TRP A 130 -4.82 -2.50 6.23
CA TRP A 130 -4.38 -2.94 7.55
C TRP A 130 -5.58 -3.32 8.40
N PHE A 131 -5.52 -4.48 9.05
CA PHE A 131 -6.56 -5.02 9.89
C PHE A 131 -5.98 -5.45 11.25
N GLN A 132 -6.83 -5.46 12.26
CA GLN A 132 -6.49 -5.95 13.60
C GLN A 132 -7.00 -7.38 13.85
N SER A 133 -7.92 -7.86 13.03
CA SER A 133 -8.52 -9.18 13.15
C SER A 133 -8.27 -10.01 11.90
N LEU A 134 -7.72 -11.22 12.08
CA LEU A 134 -7.47 -12.16 10.99
C LEU A 134 -8.79 -12.62 10.34
N ASP A 135 -9.84 -12.82 11.14
CA ASP A 135 -11.13 -13.26 10.62
C ASP A 135 -11.82 -12.15 9.80
N ALA A 136 -11.69 -10.89 10.24
CA ALA A 136 -12.18 -9.75 9.48
C ALA A 136 -11.38 -9.58 8.17
N ALA A 137 -10.06 -9.75 8.22
CA ALA A 137 -9.18 -9.69 7.06
C ALA A 137 -9.54 -10.74 6.00
N LYS A 138 -9.77 -11.99 6.41
CA LYS A 138 -10.16 -13.08 5.50
C LYS A 138 -11.52 -12.86 4.82
N LYS A 139 -12.42 -12.12 5.47
CA LYS A 139 -13.77 -11.81 4.97
C LYS A 139 -13.85 -10.46 4.26
N ALA A 140 -12.74 -9.72 4.19
CA ALA A 140 -12.72 -8.43 3.55
C ALA A 140 -13.00 -8.56 2.05
N SER A 141 -13.92 -7.75 1.51
CA SER A 141 -14.25 -7.73 0.08
C SER A 141 -13.03 -7.49 -0.81
N LEU A 142 -12.03 -6.78 -0.30
CA LEU A 142 -10.78 -6.51 -0.98
C LEU A 142 -10.04 -7.80 -1.40
N VAL A 143 -10.02 -8.83 -0.56
CA VAL A 143 -9.30 -10.09 -0.84
C VAL A 143 -10.17 -11.15 -1.50
N GLY A 144 -11.49 -10.93 -1.59
CA GLY A 144 -12.45 -11.86 -2.20
C GLY A 144 -12.67 -13.14 -1.40
N ASP A 145 -13.24 -14.15 -2.06
CA ASP A 145 -13.77 -15.35 -1.39
C ASP A 145 -12.71 -16.40 -1.05
N LYS A 146 -11.56 -16.38 -1.72
CA LYS A 146 -10.52 -17.40 -1.56
C LYS A 146 -9.12 -16.75 -1.44
N PRO A 147 -8.84 -16.01 -0.36
CA PRO A 147 -7.53 -15.42 -0.17
C PRO A 147 -6.47 -16.49 0.16
N LEU A 148 -5.25 -16.27 -0.33
CA LEU A 148 -4.07 -16.95 0.19
C LEU A 148 -3.74 -16.34 1.56
N VAL A 149 -3.62 -17.16 2.58
CA VAL A 149 -3.22 -16.73 3.92
C VAL A 149 -1.80 -17.19 4.17
N VAL A 150 -0.91 -16.25 4.47
CA VAL A 150 0.50 -16.51 4.78
C VAL A 150 0.84 -15.87 6.12
N LYS A 151 1.87 -16.40 6.80
CA LYS A 151 2.34 -15.86 8.07
C LYS A 151 3.70 -15.20 7.88
N ALA A 152 3.82 -13.94 8.33
CA ALA A 152 5.12 -13.30 8.43
C ALA A 152 5.90 -13.93 9.59
N LYS A 153 7.15 -14.35 9.34
CA LYS A 153 8.03 -14.91 10.37
C LYS A 153 8.81 -13.84 11.12
N GLY A 154 8.86 -12.63 10.58
CA GLY A 154 9.58 -11.51 11.16
C GLY A 154 9.36 -10.23 10.39
N SER A 155 10.00 -9.17 10.85
CA SER A 155 9.98 -7.87 10.21
C SER A 155 11.37 -7.25 10.16
N LYS A 156 11.61 -6.45 9.12
CA LYS A 156 12.78 -5.55 9.01
C LYS A 156 12.25 -4.12 8.93
N GLY A 157 12.09 -3.50 10.09
CA GLY A 157 11.36 -2.25 10.20
C GLY A 157 9.87 -2.45 9.87
N SER A 158 9.35 -1.84 8.81
CA SER A 158 7.98 -2.03 8.34
C SER A 158 7.83 -3.10 7.25
N ASP A 159 8.96 -3.67 6.77
CA ASP A 159 8.93 -4.73 5.78
C ASP A 159 8.69 -6.07 6.47
N LEU A 160 7.79 -6.87 5.92
CA LEU A 160 7.43 -8.18 6.45
C LEU A 160 8.23 -9.27 5.73
N VAL A 161 8.83 -10.17 6.49
CA VAL A 161 9.58 -11.29 5.96
C VAL A 161 8.71 -12.54 6.05
N LEU A 162 8.45 -13.17 4.90
CA LEU A 162 7.74 -14.44 4.81
C LEU A 162 8.67 -15.63 5.05
N ALA A 163 8.14 -16.70 5.61
CA ALA A 163 8.84 -17.98 5.63
C ALA A 163 9.03 -18.52 4.20
N SER A 164 10.08 -19.32 3.98
CA SER A 164 10.39 -19.87 2.65
C SER A 164 9.24 -20.65 2.02
N GLU A 165 8.46 -21.37 2.82
CA GLU A 165 7.29 -22.13 2.35
C GLU A 165 6.17 -21.21 1.87
N ASP A 166 5.87 -20.15 2.63
CA ASP A 166 4.86 -19.15 2.29
C ASP A 166 5.29 -18.32 1.06
N ALA A 167 6.58 -17.97 0.98
CA ALA A 167 7.15 -17.30 -0.18
C ALA A 167 7.01 -18.17 -1.46
N LYS A 168 7.30 -19.47 -1.37
CA LYS A 168 7.10 -20.43 -2.47
C LYS A 168 5.63 -20.55 -2.86
N ALA A 169 4.74 -20.68 -1.86
CA ALA A 169 3.30 -20.76 -2.11
C ALA A 169 2.78 -19.51 -2.84
N LEU A 170 3.30 -18.33 -2.51
CA LEU A 170 2.97 -17.08 -3.20
C LEU A 170 3.49 -17.07 -4.65
N VAL A 171 4.73 -17.51 -4.89
CA VAL A 171 5.33 -17.56 -6.23
C VAL A 171 4.62 -18.58 -7.15
N GLU A 172 4.17 -19.72 -6.60
CA GLU A 172 3.42 -20.74 -7.34
C GLU A 172 1.97 -20.37 -7.61
N ALA A 173 1.43 -19.40 -6.89
CA ALA A 173 0.07 -18.92 -7.06
C ALA A 173 -0.09 -18.08 -8.33
N ASN A 174 -1.32 -17.95 -8.81
CA ASN A 174 -1.67 -16.88 -9.73
C ASN A 174 -1.64 -15.55 -8.96
N THR A 175 -0.61 -14.75 -9.16
CA THR A 175 -0.35 -13.51 -8.42
C THR A 175 -0.97 -12.26 -9.05
N ARG A 176 -1.92 -12.40 -10.00
CA ARG A 176 -2.61 -11.28 -10.64
C ARG A 176 -3.26 -10.34 -9.62
N PHE A 177 -3.78 -10.88 -8.52
CA PHE A 177 -4.38 -10.10 -7.44
C PHE A 177 -3.38 -9.13 -6.77
N LEU A 178 -2.08 -9.38 -6.83
CA LEU A 178 -1.05 -8.45 -6.33
C LEU A 178 -1.01 -7.16 -7.17
N ALA A 179 -1.13 -7.28 -8.50
CA ALA A 179 -1.20 -6.12 -9.39
C ALA A 179 -2.46 -5.27 -9.16
N GLU A 180 -3.51 -5.90 -8.64
CA GLU A 180 -4.77 -5.25 -8.28
C GLU A 180 -4.77 -4.65 -6.86
N GLY A 181 -3.69 -4.85 -6.07
CA GLY A 181 -3.59 -4.37 -4.70
C GLY A 181 -4.50 -5.10 -3.71
N ARG A 182 -4.89 -6.34 -4.01
CA ARG A 182 -5.76 -7.15 -3.14
C ARG A 182 -4.96 -7.81 -2.02
N VAL A 183 -4.35 -6.96 -1.19
CA VAL A 183 -3.48 -7.37 -0.10
C VAL A 183 -3.96 -6.76 1.21
N VAL A 184 -4.05 -7.59 2.22
CA VAL A 184 -4.38 -7.21 3.59
C VAL A 184 -3.28 -7.70 4.53
N ILE A 185 -2.87 -6.85 5.45
CA ILE A 185 -1.91 -7.16 6.51
C ILE A 185 -2.63 -7.08 7.85
N VAL A 186 -2.44 -8.09 8.67
CA VAL A 186 -3.04 -8.15 10.02
C VAL A 186 -1.95 -7.92 11.04
N THR A 187 -2.16 -6.89 11.89
CA THR A 187 -1.28 -6.52 13.01
C THR A 187 -2.04 -6.60 14.31
N GLN A 188 -1.46 -7.04 15.33
CA GLN A 188 -1.69 -7.17 16.78
C GLN A 188 -1.49 -8.57 17.25
#